data_ce3176a3ba925f70f8eae45b873223ed
#
_entry.id   ce3176a3ba925f70f8eae45b873223ed
#
_cell.length_a   1.000
_cell.length_b   1.000
_cell.length_c   1.000
_cell.angle_alpha   90.00
_cell.angle_beta   90.00
_cell.angle_gamma   90.00
#
_symmetry.space_group_name_H-M   'P 1'
#
loop_
_entity.id
_entity.type
_entity.pdbx_description
1 polymer ?
#
loop_
_entity_poly.entity_id
_entity_poly.type
_entity_poly.pdbx_seq_one_letter_code
_entity_poly.pdbx_strand_id
1 'polypeptide(L)'
;MRVYFPISADGLVRIALAGLGACMLLSAGLWLPGERGFPTLPLLGDAAAHTGRWYVVLFALLCASMLMGFIRPQKKFLWRLPVLLLIMCALDLNRLQPWTWFFILVIAIVATGTTSTHTALRWLLAAVYIWGGANKLTPYFADENFRWFCEVFESTAFLGQYPALGYTVAVFEMILGVLLVLPHRKPFWGWLYVTFHSLIIISLLAAHWNYVVIPWNAAMSALAFFLFSPDDGKKRPNNAQAFLLLLAGFMPLAYYFNAWPYQLSWQLYTNTQPEAVFFSEQPCDKTGDVWQKKSFDDGRRLLVDDWSIEELGVPMFYSEHTFRQIGRYLCACSPDFYQTRLILLYVDPWDKEAEHTTIYSCEELK
;
A
#
# COMPACT_ATOMS: atom_id res chain seq x y z
N MET A 1 -10.68 36.30 7.61
CA MET A 1 -10.09 35.60 8.78
C MET A 1 -9.08 34.58 8.27
N ARG A 2 -7.76 34.76 8.49
CA ARG A 2 -6.73 33.79 8.05
C ARG A 2 -6.64 32.69 9.12
N VAL A 3 -7.35 31.59 8.93
CA VAL A 3 -7.18 30.42 9.79
C VAL A 3 -5.90 29.71 9.31
N TYR A 4 -4.79 30.05 9.91
CA TYR A 4 -3.50 29.40 9.70
C TYR A 4 -3.18 28.59 10.94
N PHE A 5 -3.03 27.29 10.77
CA PHE A 5 -2.61 26.36 11.82
C PHE A 5 -1.17 25.91 11.52
N PRO A 6 -0.15 26.61 12.02
CA PRO A 6 1.22 26.17 11.85
C PRO A 6 1.42 24.86 12.61
N ILE A 7 1.89 23.83 11.92
CA ILE A 7 2.28 22.57 12.54
C ILE A 7 3.79 22.40 12.45
N SER A 8 4.41 21.93 13.53
CA SER A 8 5.84 21.60 13.53
C SER A 8 6.11 20.28 12.83
N ALA A 9 7.36 20.03 12.43
CA ALA A 9 7.80 18.72 11.94
C ALA A 9 7.50 17.59 12.94
N ASP A 10 7.57 17.88 14.24
CA ASP A 10 7.20 16.95 15.31
C ASP A 10 5.70 16.61 15.29
N GLY A 11 4.86 17.58 15.00
CA GLY A 11 3.42 17.34 14.83
C GLY A 11 3.11 16.46 13.62
N LEU A 12 3.78 16.71 12.48
CA LEU A 12 3.61 15.92 11.27
C LEU A 12 4.04 14.46 11.47
N VAL A 13 5.17 14.22 12.15
CA VAL A 13 5.61 12.83 12.40
C VAL A 13 4.69 12.12 13.41
N ARG A 14 4.10 12.81 14.37
CA ARG A 14 3.11 12.19 15.28
C ARG A 14 1.85 11.76 14.52
N ILE A 15 1.37 12.56 13.57
CA ILE A 15 0.27 12.14 12.67
C ILE A 15 0.66 10.87 11.91
N ALA A 16 1.87 10.83 11.33
CA ALA A 16 2.34 9.67 10.60
C ALA A 16 2.46 8.43 11.51
N LEU A 17 3.01 8.57 12.73
CA LEU A 17 3.16 7.45 13.67
C LEU A 17 1.81 6.95 14.18
N ALA A 18 0.84 7.84 14.41
CA ALA A 18 -0.52 7.44 14.78
C ALA A 18 -1.21 6.67 13.64
N GLY A 19 -1.09 7.17 12.39
CA GLY A 19 -1.60 6.48 11.21
C GLY A 19 -0.97 5.12 10.99
N LEU A 20 0.37 5.02 11.07
CA LEU A 20 1.10 3.76 10.97
C LEU A 20 0.65 2.76 12.05
N GLY A 21 0.60 3.19 13.31
CA GLY A 21 0.17 2.34 14.41
C GLY A 21 -1.24 1.82 14.24
N ALA A 22 -2.17 2.66 13.78
CA ALA A 22 -3.53 2.26 13.51
C ALA A 22 -3.64 1.28 12.33
N CYS A 23 -2.89 1.48 11.23
CA CYS A 23 -2.80 0.52 10.14
C CYS A 23 -2.25 -0.84 10.62
N MET A 24 -1.19 -0.83 11.45
CA MET A 24 -0.61 -2.05 12.04
C MET A 24 -1.62 -2.79 12.94
N LEU A 25 -2.42 -2.07 13.71
CA LEU A 25 -3.46 -2.67 14.56
C LEU A 25 -4.57 -3.31 13.73
N LEU A 26 -5.02 -2.66 12.65
CA LEU A 26 -6.05 -3.19 11.75
C LEU A 26 -5.55 -4.35 10.88
N SER A 27 -4.25 -4.49 10.70
CA SER A 27 -3.60 -5.63 10.05
C SER A 27 -2.76 -6.45 11.05
N ALA A 28 -3.30 -6.71 12.23
CA ALA A 28 -2.56 -7.38 13.31
C ALA A 28 -2.00 -8.75 12.91
N GLY A 29 -2.72 -9.54 12.11
CA GLY A 29 -2.25 -10.81 11.56
C GLY A 29 -0.95 -10.69 10.76
N LEU A 30 -0.70 -9.53 10.12
CA LEU A 30 0.53 -9.24 9.39
C LEU A 30 1.72 -8.93 10.32
N TRP A 31 1.48 -8.30 11.48
CA TRP A 31 2.53 -7.71 12.32
C TRP A 31 2.80 -8.47 13.61
N LEU A 32 1.81 -9.15 14.17
CA LEU A 32 2.02 -9.87 15.42
C LEU A 32 2.89 -11.11 15.20
N PRO A 33 3.81 -11.41 16.15
CA PRO A 33 4.56 -12.66 16.12
C PRO A 33 3.64 -13.84 16.43
N GLY A 34 3.87 -14.96 15.75
CA GLY A 34 3.10 -16.19 16.00
C GLY A 34 2.95 -17.05 14.76
N GLU A 35 2.12 -18.06 14.89
CA GLU A 35 1.63 -18.87 13.78
C GLU A 35 0.53 -18.12 13.05
N ARG A 36 0.49 -18.27 11.72
CA ARG A 36 -0.52 -17.66 10.88
C ARG A 36 -0.79 -18.56 9.67
N GLY A 37 -2.00 -18.52 9.15
CA GLY A 37 -2.40 -19.31 7.99
C GLY A 37 -1.63 -18.91 6.74
N PHE A 38 -1.62 -17.62 6.41
CA PHE A 38 -0.82 -17.13 5.28
C PHE A 38 0.66 -17.06 5.65
N PRO A 39 1.59 -17.68 4.88
CA PRO A 39 3.00 -17.76 5.24
C PRO A 39 3.71 -16.40 5.18
N THR A 40 4.83 -16.27 5.87
CA THR A 40 5.79 -15.18 5.67
C THR A 40 6.49 -15.37 4.33
N LEU A 41 6.66 -14.28 3.57
CA LEU A 41 7.36 -14.27 2.28
C LEU A 41 8.63 -13.41 2.40
N PRO A 42 9.75 -13.96 2.90
CA PRO A 42 10.96 -13.19 3.14
C PRO A 42 11.64 -12.77 1.81
N LEU A 43 12.39 -11.67 1.86
CA LEU A 43 13.22 -11.24 0.73
C LEU A 43 14.30 -12.27 0.39
N LEU A 44 14.82 -12.97 1.40
CA LEU A 44 15.83 -14.03 1.28
C LEU A 44 15.33 -15.28 2.01
N GLY A 45 15.36 -16.43 1.32
CA GLY A 45 14.90 -17.71 1.87
C GLY A 45 13.53 -18.11 1.36
N ASP A 46 12.91 -19.09 2.01
CA ASP A 46 11.64 -19.70 1.60
C ASP A 46 10.47 -19.25 2.48
N ALA A 47 9.26 -19.38 1.96
CA ALA A 47 8.03 -19.11 2.70
C ALA A 47 7.92 -20.00 3.96
N ALA A 48 7.49 -19.42 5.08
CA ALA A 48 7.36 -20.11 6.36
C ALA A 48 6.04 -19.78 7.06
N ALA A 49 5.44 -20.80 7.70
CA ALA A 49 4.17 -20.67 8.41
C ALA A 49 4.26 -19.84 9.71
N HIS A 50 5.45 -19.58 10.22
CA HIS A 50 5.64 -18.87 11.48
C HIS A 50 6.83 -17.93 11.42
N THR A 51 6.76 -16.90 12.25
CA THR A 51 7.86 -15.95 12.45
C THR A 51 8.87 -16.54 13.45
N GLY A 52 10.17 -16.43 13.15
CA GLY A 52 11.22 -16.88 14.07
C GLY A 52 11.25 -16.10 15.40
N ARG A 53 11.89 -16.65 16.43
CA ARG A 53 11.98 -16.02 17.78
C ARG A 53 12.56 -14.61 17.77
N TRP A 54 13.51 -14.31 16.90
CA TRP A 54 14.09 -12.99 16.75
C TRP A 54 13.08 -11.93 16.27
N TYR A 55 12.03 -12.35 15.61
CA TYR A 55 10.97 -11.45 15.17
C TYR A 55 10.27 -10.77 16.36
N VAL A 56 10.04 -11.49 17.47
CA VAL A 56 9.43 -10.93 18.70
C VAL A 56 10.24 -9.75 19.22
N VAL A 57 11.58 -9.90 19.24
CA VAL A 57 12.50 -8.85 19.70
C VAL A 57 12.45 -7.64 18.76
N LEU A 58 12.49 -7.87 17.45
CA LEU A 58 12.41 -6.79 16.44
C LEU A 58 11.07 -6.05 16.54
N PHE A 59 9.97 -6.77 16.67
CA PHE A 59 8.65 -6.18 16.83
C PHE A 59 8.54 -5.34 18.12
N ALA A 60 9.03 -5.85 19.24
CA ALA A 60 9.07 -5.11 20.49
C ALA A 60 9.94 -3.82 20.38
N LEU A 61 11.09 -3.90 19.71
CA LEU A 61 11.95 -2.75 19.43
C LEU A 61 11.26 -1.74 18.51
N LEU A 62 10.51 -2.19 17.51
CA LEU A 62 9.71 -1.33 16.64
C LEU A 62 8.63 -0.59 17.45
N CYS A 63 7.83 -1.30 18.24
CA CYS A 63 6.79 -0.70 19.09
C CYS A 63 7.38 0.31 20.09
N ALA A 64 8.47 -0.04 20.75
CA ALA A 64 9.15 0.88 21.67
C ALA A 64 9.69 2.12 20.96
N SER A 65 10.26 1.95 19.75
CA SER A 65 10.75 3.07 18.94
C SER A 65 9.62 3.96 18.44
N MET A 66 8.46 3.40 18.06
CA MET A 66 7.26 4.15 17.70
C MET A 66 6.76 4.98 18.88
N LEU A 67 6.63 4.39 20.06
CA LEU A 67 6.21 5.09 21.28
C LEU A 67 7.18 6.22 21.65
N MET A 68 8.47 5.95 21.63
CA MET A 68 9.49 6.97 21.91
C MET A 68 9.51 8.07 20.85
N GLY A 69 9.37 7.74 19.58
CA GLY A 69 9.25 8.71 18.48
C GLY A 69 8.00 9.58 18.59
N PHE A 70 6.89 9.02 19.07
CA PHE A 70 5.64 9.75 19.29
C PHE A 70 5.74 10.73 20.47
N ILE A 71 6.30 10.26 21.62
CA ILE A 71 6.43 11.08 22.82
C ILE A 71 7.53 12.15 22.64
N ARG A 72 8.70 11.72 22.14
CA ARG A 72 9.90 12.55 21.97
C ARG A 72 10.48 12.35 20.56
N PRO A 73 10.05 13.11 19.56
CA PRO A 73 10.46 12.94 18.15
C PRO A 73 11.90 13.43 17.92
N GLN A 74 12.87 12.80 18.59
CA GLN A 74 14.29 13.08 18.40
C GLN A 74 14.84 12.27 17.22
N LYS A 75 15.76 12.84 16.46
CA LYS A 75 16.38 12.23 15.28
C LYS A 75 16.83 10.78 15.51
N LYS A 76 17.47 10.49 16.67
CA LYS A 76 17.95 9.15 17.00
C LYS A 76 16.84 8.09 17.09
N PHE A 77 15.63 8.45 17.54
CA PHE A 77 14.49 7.54 17.58
C PHE A 77 13.83 7.45 16.21
N LEU A 78 13.71 8.58 15.51
CA LEU A 78 13.09 8.63 14.20
C LEU A 78 13.88 7.84 13.15
N TRP A 79 15.22 7.83 13.15
CA TRP A 79 16.03 7.04 12.24
C TRP A 79 15.95 5.53 12.47
N ARG A 80 15.68 5.11 13.69
CA ARG A 80 15.52 3.68 14.01
C ARG A 80 14.28 3.09 13.32
N LEU A 81 13.22 3.89 13.19
CA LEU A 81 11.93 3.43 12.66
C LEU A 81 11.99 2.98 11.20
N PRO A 82 12.47 3.79 10.23
CA PRO A 82 12.62 3.34 8.85
C PRO A 82 13.50 2.09 8.73
N VAL A 83 14.59 2.02 9.51
CA VAL A 83 15.49 0.86 9.51
C VAL A 83 14.79 -0.39 10.01
N LEU A 84 14.12 -0.32 11.16
CA LEU A 84 13.37 -1.47 11.71
C LEU A 84 12.24 -1.90 10.79
N LEU A 85 11.46 -0.94 10.23
CA LEU A 85 10.39 -1.24 9.28
C LEU A 85 10.92 -1.93 8.02
N LEU A 86 12.04 -1.46 7.46
CA LEU A 86 12.66 -2.11 6.29
C LEU A 86 13.16 -3.52 6.61
N ILE A 87 13.77 -3.73 7.79
CA ILE A 87 14.16 -5.08 8.25
C ILE A 87 12.92 -5.97 8.37
N MET A 88 11.84 -5.47 8.99
CA MET A 88 10.60 -6.21 9.15
C MET A 88 9.95 -6.55 7.79
N CYS A 89 9.99 -5.62 6.84
CA CYS A 89 9.55 -5.85 5.46
C CYS A 89 10.44 -6.88 4.74
N ALA A 90 11.74 -6.85 4.95
CA ALA A 90 12.65 -7.85 4.37
C ALA A 90 12.44 -9.28 4.93
N LEU A 91 12.00 -9.38 6.18
CA LEU A 91 11.62 -10.66 6.80
C LEU A 91 10.24 -11.17 6.31
N ASP A 92 9.41 -10.28 5.78
CA ASP A 92 8.13 -10.62 5.19
C ASP A 92 7.67 -9.48 4.26
N LEU A 93 7.80 -9.69 2.97
CA LEU A 93 7.48 -8.69 1.94
C LEU A 93 6.02 -8.24 1.96
N ASN A 94 5.09 -9.06 2.51
CA ASN A 94 3.69 -8.64 2.67
C ASN A 94 3.53 -7.38 3.54
N ARG A 95 4.50 -7.05 4.39
CA ARG A 95 4.52 -5.80 5.18
C ARG A 95 4.87 -4.57 4.35
N LEU A 96 5.45 -4.75 3.16
CA LEU A 96 5.84 -3.64 2.28
C LEU A 96 4.63 -3.14 1.46
N GLN A 97 3.55 -2.82 2.16
CA GLN A 97 2.35 -2.23 1.60
C GLN A 97 2.56 -0.75 1.22
N PRO A 98 1.74 -0.17 0.31
CA PRO A 98 1.86 1.25 -0.07
C PRO A 98 1.84 2.20 1.13
N TRP A 99 0.98 1.94 2.12
CA TRP A 99 0.92 2.74 3.35
C TRP A 99 2.17 2.59 4.23
N THR A 100 2.75 1.38 4.34
CA THR A 100 4.00 1.17 5.08
C THR A 100 5.14 1.94 4.42
N TRP A 101 5.25 1.85 3.08
CA TRP A 101 6.23 2.58 2.31
C TRP A 101 6.09 4.10 2.48
N PHE A 102 4.86 4.61 2.41
CA PHE A 102 4.56 6.02 2.65
C PHE A 102 5.06 6.48 4.02
N PHE A 103 4.72 5.76 5.09
CA PHE A 103 5.13 6.14 6.45
C PHE A 103 6.65 6.02 6.66
N ILE A 104 7.33 5.03 6.06
CA ILE A 104 8.79 4.94 6.04
C ILE A 104 9.39 6.23 5.49
N LEU A 105 8.90 6.70 4.33
CA LEU A 105 9.40 7.91 3.68
C LEU A 105 9.11 9.18 4.49
N VAL A 106 7.89 9.33 5.04
CA VAL A 106 7.53 10.47 5.88
C VAL A 106 8.45 10.56 7.10
N ILE A 107 8.62 9.44 7.83
CA ILE A 107 9.43 9.39 9.03
C ILE A 107 10.91 9.65 8.69
N ALA A 108 11.43 9.06 7.62
CA ALA A 108 12.80 9.27 7.16
C ALA A 108 13.06 10.74 6.79
N ILE A 109 12.14 11.40 6.06
CA ILE A 109 12.25 12.83 5.72
C ILE A 109 12.29 13.69 6.99
N VAL A 110 11.40 13.43 7.96
CA VAL A 110 11.40 14.18 9.23
C VAL A 110 12.68 13.91 10.02
N ALA A 111 13.17 12.67 10.03
CA ALA A 111 14.41 12.29 10.72
C ALA A 111 15.65 13.04 10.20
N THR A 112 15.65 13.53 8.96
CA THR A 112 16.74 14.40 8.46
C THR A 112 16.86 15.69 9.29
N GLY A 113 15.77 16.15 9.90
CA GLY A 113 15.72 17.28 10.82
C GLY A 113 16.25 18.57 10.23
N THR A 114 15.92 18.87 8.98
CA THR A 114 16.34 20.08 8.27
C THR A 114 15.21 21.09 8.14
N THR A 115 15.58 22.32 7.84
CA THR A 115 14.60 23.41 7.60
C THR A 115 13.75 23.20 6.34
N SER A 116 14.13 22.27 5.47
CA SER A 116 13.40 21.90 4.23
C SER A 116 12.39 20.75 4.41
N THR A 117 12.20 20.24 5.63
CA THR A 117 11.32 19.09 5.90
C THR A 117 9.90 19.29 5.37
N HIS A 118 9.27 20.45 5.60
CA HIS A 118 7.93 20.74 5.09
C HIS A 118 7.89 20.73 3.55
N THR A 119 8.89 21.30 2.91
CA THR A 119 9.02 21.30 1.44
C THR A 119 9.17 19.87 0.92
N ALA A 120 10.04 19.07 1.53
CA ALA A 120 10.25 17.67 1.14
C ALA A 120 8.97 16.83 1.31
N LEU A 121 8.24 17.00 2.42
CA LEU A 121 6.97 16.31 2.64
C LEU A 121 5.88 16.73 1.63
N ARG A 122 5.83 18.00 1.21
CA ARG A 122 4.93 18.44 0.13
C ARG A 122 5.25 17.74 -1.19
N TRP A 123 6.53 17.64 -1.54
CA TRP A 123 6.96 16.91 -2.75
C TRP A 123 6.65 15.42 -2.67
N LEU A 124 6.82 14.80 -1.50
CA LEU A 124 6.43 13.40 -1.27
C LEU A 124 4.93 13.21 -1.50
N LEU A 125 4.09 14.02 -0.84
CA LEU A 125 2.64 13.94 -1.01
C LEU A 125 2.22 14.23 -2.46
N ALA A 126 2.84 15.23 -3.09
CA ALA A 126 2.59 15.53 -4.50
C ALA A 126 2.89 14.32 -5.40
N ALA A 127 4.01 13.63 -5.16
CA ALA A 127 4.36 12.42 -5.90
C ALA A 127 3.30 11.31 -5.71
N VAL A 128 2.83 11.08 -4.47
CA VAL A 128 1.79 10.09 -4.18
C VAL A 128 0.50 10.41 -4.92
N TYR A 129 0.02 11.67 -4.88
CA TYR A 129 -1.21 12.07 -5.58
C TYR A 129 -1.05 12.03 -7.10
N ILE A 130 0.10 12.49 -7.63
CA ILE A 130 0.32 12.49 -9.08
C ILE A 130 0.35 11.04 -9.60
N TRP A 131 1.11 10.15 -8.97
CA TRP A 131 1.16 8.74 -9.38
C TRP A 131 -0.14 8.00 -9.08
N GLY A 132 -0.77 8.25 -7.91
CA GLY A 132 -2.06 7.67 -7.58
C GLY A 132 -3.14 8.01 -8.61
N GLY A 133 -3.16 9.26 -9.12
CA GLY A 133 -4.03 9.66 -10.21
C GLY A 133 -3.58 9.13 -11.57
N ALA A 134 -2.29 9.23 -11.92
CA ALA A 134 -1.78 8.78 -13.22
C ALA A 134 -2.03 7.29 -13.45
N ASN A 135 -1.80 6.46 -12.44
CA ASN A 135 -2.05 5.02 -12.49
C ASN A 135 -3.53 4.64 -12.63
N LYS A 136 -4.46 5.57 -12.34
CA LYS A 136 -5.91 5.42 -12.54
C LYS A 136 -6.38 5.85 -13.93
N LEU A 137 -5.50 6.38 -14.79
CA LEU A 137 -5.86 6.71 -16.18
C LEU A 137 -5.91 5.45 -17.06
N THR A 138 -6.62 4.44 -16.59
CA THR A 138 -6.79 3.13 -17.23
C THR A 138 -8.26 2.78 -17.38
N PRO A 139 -8.63 1.96 -18.37
CA PRO A 139 -10.00 1.48 -18.49
C PRO A 139 -10.44 0.62 -17.30
N TYR A 140 -9.53 -0.12 -16.66
CA TYR A 140 -9.84 -0.91 -15.45
C TYR A 140 -10.35 -0.02 -14.32
N PHE A 141 -9.66 1.09 -14.03
CA PHE A 141 -10.14 2.01 -13.01
C PHE A 141 -11.48 2.64 -13.40
N ALA A 142 -11.59 3.14 -14.63
CA ALA A 142 -12.77 3.89 -15.07
C ALA A 142 -14.04 3.02 -15.14
N ASP A 143 -13.93 1.78 -15.64
CA ASP A 143 -15.07 0.88 -15.84
C ASP A 143 -15.41 0.03 -14.61
N GLU A 144 -14.43 -0.27 -13.75
CA GLU A 144 -14.60 -1.22 -12.66
C GLU A 144 -14.52 -0.54 -11.29
N ASN A 145 -13.36 0.01 -10.91
CA ASN A 145 -13.19 0.60 -9.60
C ASN A 145 -14.05 1.84 -9.38
N PHE A 146 -14.10 2.76 -10.38
CA PHE A 146 -14.95 3.94 -10.27
C PHE A 146 -16.42 3.55 -10.18
N ARG A 147 -16.87 2.59 -11.01
CA ARG A 147 -18.22 2.05 -10.94
C ARG A 147 -18.52 1.48 -9.57
N TRP A 148 -17.62 0.62 -9.04
CA TRP A 148 -17.77 0.04 -7.71
C TRP A 148 -17.89 1.12 -6.62
N PHE A 149 -17.06 2.17 -6.65
CA PHE A 149 -17.18 3.28 -5.71
C PHE A 149 -18.51 4.02 -5.82
N CYS A 150 -19.05 4.17 -7.01
CA CYS A 150 -20.37 4.77 -7.21
C CYS A 150 -21.51 3.89 -6.70
N GLU A 151 -21.40 2.57 -6.87
CA GLU A 151 -22.41 1.59 -6.47
C GLU A 151 -22.47 1.35 -4.96
N VAL A 152 -21.49 1.79 -4.20
CA VAL A 152 -21.53 1.75 -2.71
C VAL A 152 -22.76 2.48 -2.16
N PHE A 153 -23.23 3.53 -2.83
CA PHE A 153 -24.45 4.25 -2.46
C PHE A 153 -25.44 4.25 -3.61
N GLU A 154 -26.67 3.86 -3.32
CA GLU A 154 -27.75 3.84 -4.32
C GLU A 154 -27.92 5.19 -5.04
N SER A 155 -27.77 6.30 -4.31
CA SER A 155 -27.88 7.66 -4.83
C SER A 155 -26.79 8.05 -5.86
N THR A 156 -25.66 7.37 -5.88
CA THR A 156 -24.56 7.64 -6.80
C THR A 156 -24.33 6.54 -7.83
N ALA A 157 -25.01 5.39 -7.73
CA ALA A 157 -24.83 4.23 -8.61
C ALA A 157 -24.96 4.58 -10.10
N PHE A 158 -25.88 5.52 -10.46
CA PHE A 158 -26.05 5.96 -11.85
C PHE A 158 -24.79 6.61 -12.44
N LEU A 159 -23.90 7.20 -11.61
CA LEU A 159 -22.66 7.82 -12.07
C LEU A 159 -21.66 6.76 -12.58
N GLY A 160 -21.72 5.53 -12.07
CA GLY A 160 -20.87 4.42 -12.49
C GLY A 160 -21.09 4.00 -13.95
N GLN A 161 -22.17 4.46 -14.60
CA GLN A 161 -22.44 4.21 -16.00
C GLN A 161 -21.63 5.13 -16.94
N TYR A 162 -20.91 6.12 -16.39
CA TYR A 162 -20.14 7.10 -17.16
C TYR A 162 -18.63 6.99 -16.87
N PRO A 163 -17.88 6.10 -17.57
CA PRO A 163 -16.43 5.90 -17.32
C PRO A 163 -15.60 7.18 -17.43
N ALA A 164 -16.04 8.14 -18.24
CA ALA A 164 -15.39 9.45 -18.36
C ALA A 164 -15.26 10.20 -17.01
N LEU A 165 -16.19 9.97 -16.07
CA LEU A 165 -16.11 10.54 -14.73
C LEU A 165 -14.98 9.89 -13.92
N GLY A 166 -14.69 8.60 -14.12
CA GLY A 166 -13.56 7.92 -13.53
C GLY A 166 -12.23 8.56 -13.92
N TYR A 167 -12.02 8.83 -15.21
CA TYR A 167 -10.84 9.57 -15.66
C TYR A 167 -10.79 11.00 -15.09
N THR A 168 -11.94 11.64 -14.90
CA THR A 168 -12.00 12.98 -14.27
C THR A 168 -11.53 12.92 -12.81
N VAL A 169 -11.90 11.87 -12.06
CA VAL A 169 -11.43 11.64 -10.68
C VAL A 169 -9.91 11.42 -10.66
N ALA A 170 -9.37 10.63 -11.58
CA ALA A 170 -7.94 10.42 -11.73
C ALA A 170 -7.17 11.73 -11.98
N VAL A 171 -7.64 12.54 -12.92
CA VAL A 171 -7.06 13.87 -13.23
C VAL A 171 -7.18 14.81 -12.02
N PHE A 172 -8.31 14.79 -11.31
CA PHE A 172 -8.50 15.60 -10.11
C PHE A 172 -7.47 15.24 -9.02
N GLU A 173 -7.19 13.95 -8.81
CA GLU A 173 -6.17 13.49 -7.88
C GLU A 173 -4.78 14.01 -8.27
N MET A 174 -4.42 13.96 -9.56
CA MET A 174 -3.16 14.56 -10.06
C MET A 174 -3.10 16.07 -9.80
N ILE A 175 -4.20 16.79 -10.01
CA ILE A 175 -4.30 18.23 -9.73
C ILE A 175 -4.05 18.51 -8.25
N LEU A 176 -4.59 17.70 -7.33
CA LEU A 176 -4.28 17.82 -5.89
C LEU A 176 -2.76 17.72 -5.65
N GLY A 177 -2.07 16.79 -6.30
CA GLY A 177 -0.61 16.70 -6.22
C GLY A 177 0.10 17.97 -6.67
N VAL A 178 -0.28 18.51 -7.82
CA VAL A 178 0.30 19.74 -8.37
C VAL A 178 0.04 20.94 -7.44
N LEU A 179 -1.16 21.06 -6.88
CA LEU A 179 -1.52 22.16 -5.97
C LEU A 179 -0.62 22.22 -4.72
N LEU A 180 -0.11 21.09 -4.22
CA LEU A 180 0.79 21.05 -3.05
C LEU A 180 2.13 21.74 -3.31
N VAL A 181 2.60 21.76 -4.54
CA VAL A 181 3.94 22.29 -4.89
C VAL A 181 3.88 23.65 -5.57
N LEU A 182 2.69 24.12 -5.96
CA LEU A 182 2.52 25.45 -6.53
C LEU A 182 2.88 26.56 -5.52
N PRO A 183 3.46 27.68 -5.97
CA PRO A 183 3.63 28.88 -5.14
C PRO A 183 2.26 29.52 -4.82
N HIS A 184 2.21 30.41 -3.82
CA HIS A 184 1.03 31.22 -3.48
C HIS A 184 -0.21 30.41 -3.06
N ARG A 185 -0.01 29.30 -2.34
CA ARG A 185 -1.09 28.47 -1.82
C ARG A 185 -1.99 29.26 -0.84
N LYS A 186 -3.30 29.12 -1.00
CA LYS A 186 -4.27 29.64 -0.04
C LYS A 186 -4.70 28.52 0.91
N PRO A 187 -4.58 28.69 2.24
CA PRO A 187 -4.90 27.62 3.21
C PRO A 187 -6.30 27.01 3.05
N PHE A 188 -7.25 27.78 2.54
CA PHE A 188 -8.61 27.30 2.25
C PHE A 188 -8.62 26.05 1.34
N TRP A 189 -7.74 25.96 0.36
CA TRP A 189 -7.65 24.81 -0.55
C TRP A 189 -7.21 23.51 0.15
N GLY A 190 -6.68 23.59 1.37
CA GLY A 190 -6.38 22.41 2.20
C GLY A 190 -7.63 21.56 2.49
N TRP A 191 -8.82 22.18 2.49
CA TRP A 191 -10.08 21.45 2.67
C TRP A 191 -10.43 20.52 1.51
N LEU A 192 -9.87 20.71 0.31
CA LEU A 192 -10.03 19.77 -0.81
C LEU A 192 -9.49 18.38 -0.45
N TYR A 193 -8.33 18.34 0.23
CA TYR A 193 -7.73 17.06 0.67
C TYR A 193 -8.56 16.39 1.75
N VAL A 194 -9.09 17.19 2.69
CA VAL A 194 -10.01 16.69 3.72
C VAL A 194 -11.24 16.08 3.07
N THR A 195 -11.88 16.80 2.15
CA THR A 195 -13.08 16.32 1.43
C THR A 195 -12.77 15.07 0.62
N PHE A 196 -11.69 15.08 -0.17
CA PHE A 196 -11.30 13.95 -1.02
C PHE A 196 -11.10 12.66 -0.20
N HIS A 197 -10.28 12.72 0.85
CA HIS A 197 -10.05 11.54 1.70
C HIS A 197 -11.26 11.16 2.53
N SER A 198 -12.09 12.12 2.96
CA SER A 198 -13.34 11.80 3.67
C SER A 198 -14.30 11.02 2.79
N LEU A 199 -14.41 11.35 1.50
CA LEU A 199 -15.23 10.57 0.56
C LEU A 199 -14.71 9.14 0.43
N ILE A 200 -13.39 8.95 0.28
CA ILE A 200 -12.78 7.61 0.23
C ILE A 200 -13.10 6.84 1.53
N ILE A 201 -12.86 7.44 2.69
CA ILE A 201 -13.09 6.81 4.00
C ILE A 201 -14.57 6.40 4.16
N ILE A 202 -15.49 7.29 3.83
CA ILE A 202 -16.94 7.02 3.92
C ILE A 202 -17.33 5.87 3.00
N SER A 203 -16.80 5.83 1.75
CA SER A 203 -17.07 4.74 0.82
C SER A 203 -16.51 3.40 1.33
N LEU A 204 -15.29 3.37 1.86
CA LEU A 204 -14.69 2.15 2.42
C LEU A 204 -15.44 1.63 3.64
N LEU A 205 -15.90 2.53 4.52
CA LEU A 205 -16.72 2.18 5.68
C LEU A 205 -18.08 1.63 5.26
N ALA A 206 -18.74 2.26 4.31
CA ALA A 206 -20.04 1.83 3.81
C ALA A 206 -19.96 0.49 3.05
N ALA A 207 -18.89 0.26 2.33
CA ALA A 207 -18.63 -1.00 1.63
C ALA A 207 -18.13 -2.12 2.54
N HIS A 208 -17.85 -1.86 3.82
CA HIS A 208 -17.23 -2.82 4.74
C HIS A 208 -15.93 -3.43 4.19
N TRP A 209 -15.12 -2.62 3.52
CA TRP A 209 -13.96 -3.10 2.77
C TRP A 209 -12.68 -2.32 3.10
N ASN A 210 -11.54 -3.02 3.10
CA ASN A 210 -10.18 -2.49 3.21
C ASN A 210 -9.97 -1.47 4.36
N TYR A 211 -10.44 -1.83 5.56
CA TYR A 211 -10.34 -0.97 6.75
C TYR A 211 -8.91 -0.53 7.09
N VAL A 212 -7.91 -1.34 6.70
CA VAL A 212 -6.50 -1.09 7.00
C VAL A 212 -6.00 0.23 6.41
N VAL A 213 -6.54 0.68 5.27
CA VAL A 213 -6.12 1.92 4.63
C VAL A 213 -6.87 3.16 5.12
N ILE A 214 -7.88 3.01 5.97
CA ILE A 214 -8.64 4.15 6.54
C ILE A 214 -7.73 5.05 7.38
N PRO A 215 -6.91 4.57 8.33
CA PRO A 215 -5.99 5.42 9.08
C PRO A 215 -4.93 6.09 8.19
N TRP A 216 -4.51 5.42 7.12
CA TRP A 216 -3.61 6.02 6.14
C TRP A 216 -4.26 7.19 5.40
N ASN A 217 -5.50 7.03 4.91
CA ASN A 217 -6.28 8.11 4.30
C ASN A 217 -6.48 9.29 5.26
N ALA A 218 -6.79 9.02 6.53
CA ALA A 218 -6.92 10.05 7.56
C ALA A 218 -5.59 10.80 7.79
N ALA A 219 -4.47 10.07 7.86
CA ALA A 219 -3.14 10.66 8.00
C ALA A 219 -2.74 11.48 6.75
N MET A 220 -3.01 10.98 5.54
CA MET A 220 -2.80 11.70 4.27
C MET A 220 -3.58 13.01 4.25
N SER A 221 -4.87 12.96 4.60
CA SER A 221 -5.75 14.12 4.72
C SER A 221 -5.16 15.18 5.66
N ALA A 222 -4.79 14.77 6.87
CA ALA A 222 -4.23 15.66 7.89
C ALA A 222 -2.88 16.25 7.46
N LEU A 223 -1.98 15.42 6.95
CA LEU A 223 -0.67 15.87 6.46
C LEU A 223 -0.82 16.88 5.32
N ALA A 224 -1.66 16.57 4.32
CA ALA A 224 -1.90 17.48 3.20
C ALA A 224 -2.52 18.80 3.65
N PHE A 225 -3.53 18.76 4.54
CA PHE A 225 -4.15 19.95 5.10
C PHE A 225 -3.13 20.87 5.80
N PHE A 226 -2.32 20.32 6.70
CA PHE A 226 -1.34 21.11 7.44
C PHE A 226 -0.16 21.56 6.58
N LEU A 227 0.24 20.78 5.59
CA LEU A 227 1.30 21.15 4.66
C LEU A 227 0.83 22.15 3.59
N PHE A 228 -0.48 22.31 3.40
CA PHE A 228 -1.06 23.27 2.48
C PHE A 228 -1.09 24.69 3.11
N SER A 229 0.05 25.12 3.62
CA SER A 229 0.25 26.41 4.24
C SER A 229 1.02 27.37 3.31
N PRO A 230 0.96 28.70 3.55
CA PRO A 230 1.83 29.65 2.86
C PRO A 230 3.30 29.27 3.00
N ASP A 231 4.09 29.62 2.00
CA ASP A 231 5.48 29.19 1.89
C ASP A 231 6.38 29.83 2.95
N ASP A 232 7.13 29.00 3.68
CA ASP A 232 8.14 29.42 4.66
C ASP A 232 9.48 29.80 4.00
N GLY A 233 9.45 30.14 2.71
CA GLY A 233 10.62 30.40 1.88
C GLY A 233 11.04 29.16 1.07
N LYS A 234 11.67 29.40 -0.07
CA LYS A 234 12.11 28.36 -1.03
C LYS A 234 13.32 27.54 -0.51
N LYS A 235 13.08 26.72 0.50
CA LYS A 235 14.11 25.85 1.07
C LYS A 235 14.20 24.58 0.21
N ARG A 236 15.38 24.34 -0.38
CA ARG A 236 15.63 23.14 -1.20
C ARG A 236 15.81 21.92 -0.30
N PRO A 237 15.24 20.75 -0.67
CA PRO A 237 15.55 19.49 -0.03
C PRO A 237 17.06 19.24 -0.03
N ASN A 238 17.58 18.66 1.04
CA ASN A 238 18.97 18.22 1.09
C ASN A 238 19.16 16.90 0.30
N ASN A 239 20.39 16.42 0.14
CA ASN A 239 20.69 15.22 -0.65
C ASN A 239 19.95 13.97 -0.15
N ALA A 240 19.82 13.78 1.17
CA ALA A 240 19.08 12.65 1.73
C ALA A 240 17.58 12.73 1.40
N GLN A 241 16.99 13.91 1.56
CA GLN A 241 15.60 14.16 1.18
C GLN A 241 15.40 14.00 -0.33
N ALA A 242 16.33 14.53 -1.15
CA ALA A 242 16.28 14.39 -2.60
C ALA A 242 16.31 12.92 -3.03
N PHE A 243 17.14 12.10 -2.38
CA PHE A 243 17.16 10.63 -2.61
C PHE A 243 15.82 9.98 -2.26
N LEU A 244 15.22 10.29 -1.11
CA LEU A 244 13.91 9.75 -0.71
C LEU A 244 12.81 10.20 -1.69
N LEU A 245 12.88 11.44 -2.17
CA LEU A 245 11.94 11.95 -3.19
C LEU A 245 12.14 11.30 -4.57
N LEU A 246 13.36 10.93 -4.93
CA LEU A 246 13.65 10.13 -6.13
C LEU A 246 12.90 8.77 -6.05
N LEU A 247 12.97 8.10 -4.89
CA LEU A 247 12.30 6.83 -4.68
C LEU A 247 10.77 6.95 -4.79
N ALA A 248 10.20 8.04 -4.30
CA ALA A 248 8.75 8.25 -4.32
C ALA A 248 8.22 8.81 -5.64
N GLY A 249 9.00 9.67 -6.30
CA GLY A 249 8.53 10.46 -7.43
C GLY A 249 9.03 9.98 -8.78
N PHE A 250 10.21 9.38 -8.86
CA PHE A 250 10.78 8.93 -10.11
C PHE A 250 10.74 7.41 -10.28
N MET A 251 11.06 6.65 -9.22
CA MET A 251 11.09 5.18 -9.30
C MET A 251 9.75 4.53 -9.70
N PRO A 252 8.57 5.08 -9.37
CA PRO A 252 7.30 4.53 -9.86
C PRO A 252 7.21 4.42 -11.39
N LEU A 253 7.92 5.28 -12.14
CA LEU A 253 8.01 5.16 -13.60
C LEU A 253 8.63 3.81 -14.03
N ALA A 254 9.57 3.28 -13.25
CA ALA A 254 10.25 2.03 -13.55
C ALA A 254 9.32 0.80 -13.42
N TYR A 255 8.15 0.93 -12.81
CA TYR A 255 7.10 -0.10 -12.80
C TYR A 255 6.69 -0.51 -14.22
N TYR A 256 6.50 0.44 -15.12
CA TYR A 256 6.11 0.19 -16.50
C TYR A 256 7.19 -0.53 -17.32
N PHE A 257 8.39 -0.68 -16.76
CA PHE A 257 9.51 -1.44 -17.31
C PHE A 257 9.83 -2.70 -16.50
N ASN A 258 8.92 -3.13 -15.62
CA ASN A 258 9.09 -4.27 -14.71
C ASN A 258 10.33 -4.18 -13.80
N ALA A 259 10.81 -2.95 -13.51
CA ALA A 259 12.00 -2.69 -12.70
C ALA A 259 11.69 -2.09 -11.32
N TRP A 260 10.41 -1.94 -10.96
CA TRP A 260 9.97 -1.42 -9.67
C TRP A 260 8.64 -2.09 -9.25
N PRO A 261 8.47 -2.44 -7.95
CA PRO A 261 7.28 -3.16 -7.51
C PRO A 261 5.98 -2.35 -7.61
N TYR A 262 4.87 -3.04 -7.87
CA TYR A 262 3.51 -2.51 -7.91
C TYR A 262 3.17 -1.67 -6.66
N GLN A 263 3.37 -2.23 -5.46
CA GLN A 263 3.02 -1.57 -4.19
C GLN A 263 3.81 -0.28 -3.94
N LEU A 264 5.05 -0.21 -4.44
CA LEU A 264 5.90 0.97 -4.27
C LEU A 264 5.69 2.02 -5.37
N SER A 265 4.83 1.72 -6.36
CA SER A 265 4.51 2.60 -7.49
C SER A 265 3.23 3.41 -7.31
N TRP A 266 2.66 3.40 -6.10
CA TRP A 266 1.41 4.08 -5.77
C TRP A 266 0.22 3.61 -6.61
N GLN A 267 0.21 2.32 -6.96
CA GLN A 267 -0.87 1.64 -7.67
C GLN A 267 -2.04 1.38 -6.69
N LEU A 268 -2.90 2.37 -6.53
CA LEU A 268 -3.97 2.36 -5.55
C LEU A 268 -5.32 2.24 -6.25
N TYR A 269 -6.02 1.13 -6.05
CA TYR A 269 -7.33 0.88 -6.65
C TYR A 269 -7.31 0.94 -8.19
N THR A 270 -6.28 0.36 -8.82
CA THR A 270 -6.13 0.39 -10.28
C THR A 270 -6.69 -0.85 -10.97
N ASN A 271 -6.91 -1.96 -10.25
CA ASN A 271 -7.28 -3.29 -10.78
C ASN A 271 -6.32 -3.81 -11.86
N THR A 272 -5.07 -3.39 -11.80
CA THR A 272 -4.02 -3.80 -12.75
C THR A 272 -2.93 -4.64 -12.07
N GLN A 273 -3.19 -5.09 -10.84
CA GLN A 273 -2.30 -6.00 -10.14
C GLN A 273 -2.30 -7.39 -10.80
N PRO A 274 -1.16 -8.07 -10.80
CA PRO A 274 -1.13 -9.48 -11.17
C PRO A 274 -1.96 -10.32 -10.20
N GLU A 275 -2.71 -11.28 -10.70
CA GLU A 275 -3.45 -12.23 -9.88
C GLU A 275 -2.73 -13.58 -9.85
N ALA A 276 -2.64 -14.18 -8.66
CA ALA A 276 -2.12 -15.53 -8.47
C ALA A 276 -3.26 -16.48 -8.12
N VAL A 277 -3.46 -17.49 -8.95
CA VAL A 277 -4.44 -18.55 -8.75
C VAL A 277 -3.71 -19.87 -8.55
N PHE A 278 -3.93 -20.51 -7.41
CA PHE A 278 -3.40 -21.83 -7.17
C PHE A 278 -4.46 -22.88 -7.47
N PHE A 279 -4.11 -23.82 -8.35
CA PHE A 279 -4.96 -24.95 -8.73
C PHE A 279 -4.48 -26.23 -8.07
N SER A 280 -5.40 -26.93 -7.41
CA SER A 280 -5.17 -28.29 -6.89
C SER A 280 -6.50 -29.04 -6.81
N GLU A 281 -6.50 -30.33 -7.06
CA GLU A 281 -7.71 -31.17 -6.90
C GLU A 281 -8.07 -31.40 -5.44
N GLN A 282 -7.15 -31.16 -4.52
CA GLN A 282 -7.39 -31.29 -3.09
C GLN A 282 -6.94 -30.03 -2.34
N PRO A 283 -7.70 -29.59 -1.33
CA PRO A 283 -7.32 -28.46 -0.49
C PRO A 283 -5.98 -28.73 0.21
N CYS A 284 -5.21 -27.67 0.39
CA CYS A 284 -4.01 -27.71 1.20
C CYS A 284 -4.38 -27.51 2.68
N ASP A 285 -4.03 -28.47 3.56
CA ASP A 285 -4.34 -28.38 5.00
C ASP A 285 -3.79 -27.10 5.67
N LYS A 286 -2.71 -26.53 5.11
CA LYS A 286 -2.10 -25.29 5.64
C LYS A 286 -2.94 -24.04 5.39
N THR A 287 -3.90 -24.11 4.46
CA THR A 287 -4.79 -22.97 4.15
C THR A 287 -6.00 -22.89 5.09
N GLY A 288 -6.19 -23.89 5.95
CA GLY A 288 -7.32 -23.95 6.87
C GLY A 288 -8.67 -23.85 6.15
N ASP A 289 -9.64 -23.19 6.82
CA ASP A 289 -11.00 -23.00 6.26
C ASP A 289 -11.06 -22.04 5.07
N VAL A 290 -9.99 -21.27 4.83
CA VAL A 290 -9.97 -20.24 3.75
C VAL A 290 -10.09 -20.91 2.39
N TRP A 291 -9.48 -22.07 2.19
CA TRP A 291 -9.63 -22.82 0.94
C TRP A 291 -11.10 -23.10 0.61
N GLN A 292 -11.89 -23.55 1.59
CA GLN A 292 -13.31 -23.84 1.39
C GLN A 292 -14.15 -22.58 1.17
N LYS A 293 -13.79 -21.46 1.82
CA LYS A 293 -14.53 -20.19 1.73
C LYS A 293 -14.20 -19.39 0.48
N LYS A 294 -12.97 -19.45 -0.01
CA LYS A 294 -12.43 -18.58 -1.05
C LYS A 294 -12.03 -19.30 -2.34
N SER A 295 -12.20 -20.62 -2.38
CA SER A 295 -11.97 -21.39 -3.61
C SER A 295 -13.20 -21.30 -4.54
N PHE A 296 -12.94 -21.45 -5.83
CA PHE A 296 -13.95 -21.56 -6.89
C PHE A 296 -13.66 -22.77 -7.76
N ASP A 297 -14.46 -23.03 -8.80
CA ASP A 297 -14.36 -24.19 -9.68
C ASP A 297 -14.45 -25.52 -8.88
N ASP A 298 -15.55 -25.67 -8.13
CA ASP A 298 -15.82 -26.80 -7.23
C ASP A 298 -14.71 -27.04 -6.17
N GLY A 299 -14.09 -25.99 -5.69
CA GLY A 299 -13.08 -26.05 -4.65
C GLY A 299 -11.66 -26.33 -5.15
N ARG A 300 -11.42 -26.25 -6.45
CA ARG A 300 -10.10 -26.57 -7.05
C ARG A 300 -9.18 -25.38 -7.24
N ARG A 301 -9.69 -24.16 -7.22
CA ARG A 301 -8.92 -22.93 -7.46
C ARG A 301 -9.01 -21.99 -6.28
N LEU A 302 -7.87 -21.57 -5.74
CA LEU A 302 -7.74 -20.58 -4.67
C LEU A 302 -7.12 -19.31 -5.21
N LEU A 303 -7.81 -18.17 -5.04
CA LEU A 303 -7.22 -16.84 -5.22
C LEU A 303 -6.28 -16.56 -4.05
N VAL A 304 -4.99 -16.38 -4.35
CA VAL A 304 -3.97 -16.22 -3.30
C VAL A 304 -4.16 -14.88 -2.57
N ASP A 305 -4.61 -13.84 -3.26
CA ASP A 305 -4.92 -12.55 -2.65
C ASP A 305 -6.08 -12.63 -1.66
N ASP A 306 -7.14 -13.37 -1.99
CA ASP A 306 -8.27 -13.56 -1.08
C ASP A 306 -7.83 -14.24 0.21
N TRP A 307 -6.94 -15.22 0.11
CA TRP A 307 -6.33 -15.85 1.27
C TRP A 307 -5.48 -14.88 2.09
N SER A 308 -4.64 -14.07 1.43
CA SER A 308 -3.83 -13.06 2.10
C SER A 308 -4.70 -12.01 2.82
N ILE A 309 -5.78 -11.55 2.17
CA ILE A 309 -6.69 -10.55 2.74
C ILE A 309 -7.46 -11.11 3.95
N GLU A 310 -7.92 -12.36 3.87
CA GLU A 310 -8.64 -13.02 5.00
C GLU A 310 -7.73 -13.16 6.23
N GLU A 311 -6.48 -13.57 6.05
CA GLU A 311 -5.54 -13.86 7.14
C GLU A 311 -4.78 -12.63 7.65
N LEU A 312 -4.38 -11.73 6.74
CA LEU A 312 -3.48 -10.62 7.03
C LEU A 312 -4.16 -9.25 7.01
N GLY A 313 -5.36 -9.16 6.44
CA GLY A 313 -6.07 -7.90 6.20
C GLY A 313 -5.51 -7.09 5.04
N VAL A 314 -4.57 -7.63 4.25
CA VAL A 314 -3.91 -6.95 3.13
C VAL A 314 -3.68 -7.93 1.97
N PRO A 315 -3.62 -7.46 0.70
CA PRO A 315 -3.20 -8.28 -0.42
C PRO A 315 -1.73 -8.69 -0.27
N MET A 316 -1.33 -9.79 -0.93
CA MET A 316 0.06 -10.21 -0.93
C MET A 316 0.96 -9.18 -1.65
N PHE A 317 2.27 -9.26 -1.42
CA PHE A 317 3.23 -8.46 -2.18
C PHE A 317 3.43 -9.05 -3.58
N TYR A 318 3.19 -8.24 -4.63
CA TYR A 318 3.24 -8.68 -6.02
C TYR A 318 4.66 -8.63 -6.58
N SER A 319 5.27 -9.80 -6.71
CA SER A 319 6.52 -10.00 -7.43
C SER A 319 6.65 -11.45 -7.86
N GLU A 320 7.40 -11.72 -8.92
CA GLU A 320 7.67 -13.10 -9.35
C GLU A 320 8.31 -13.92 -8.23
N HIS A 321 9.17 -13.29 -7.42
CA HIS A 321 9.79 -13.92 -6.26
C HIS A 321 8.76 -14.42 -5.23
N THR A 322 7.82 -13.57 -4.83
CA THR A 322 6.77 -13.93 -3.86
C THR A 322 5.78 -14.93 -4.43
N PHE A 323 5.43 -14.82 -5.70
CA PHE A 323 4.58 -15.80 -6.38
C PHE A 323 5.24 -17.17 -6.39
N ARG A 324 6.52 -17.26 -6.72
CA ARG A 324 7.26 -18.55 -6.68
C ARG A 324 7.37 -19.10 -5.26
N GLN A 325 7.57 -18.26 -4.26
CA GLN A 325 7.61 -18.69 -2.85
C GLN A 325 6.27 -19.29 -2.41
N ILE A 326 5.15 -18.60 -2.69
CA ILE A 326 3.82 -19.10 -2.30
C ILE A 326 3.45 -20.37 -3.08
N GLY A 327 3.81 -20.43 -4.36
CA GLY A 327 3.63 -21.63 -5.16
C GLY A 327 4.38 -22.83 -4.59
N ARG A 328 5.67 -22.70 -4.24
CA ARG A 328 6.45 -23.75 -3.56
C ARG A 328 5.82 -24.17 -2.24
N TYR A 329 5.39 -23.20 -1.44
CA TYR A 329 4.76 -23.46 -0.14
C TYR A 329 3.47 -24.28 -0.28
N LEU A 330 2.62 -23.94 -1.25
CA LEU A 330 1.38 -24.67 -1.52
C LEU A 330 1.61 -26.03 -2.19
N CYS A 331 2.58 -26.12 -3.11
CA CYS A 331 2.97 -27.39 -3.72
C CYS A 331 3.48 -28.41 -2.68
N ALA A 332 4.15 -27.96 -1.63
CA ALA A 332 4.67 -28.83 -0.59
C ALA A 332 3.56 -29.52 0.25
N CYS A 333 2.33 -29.03 0.21
CA CYS A 333 1.20 -29.62 0.93
C CYS A 333 0.18 -30.31 0.03
N SER A 334 0.34 -30.23 -1.29
CA SER A 334 -0.58 -30.87 -2.23
C SER A 334 -0.21 -32.35 -2.44
N PRO A 335 -1.15 -33.29 -2.22
CA PRO A 335 -0.90 -34.71 -2.45
C PRO A 335 -0.79 -35.07 -3.94
N ASP A 336 -1.38 -34.29 -4.84
CA ASP A 336 -1.33 -34.51 -6.28
C ASP A 336 -0.41 -33.50 -6.98
N PHE A 337 0.88 -33.85 -6.99
CA PHE A 337 1.94 -33.02 -7.50
C PHE A 337 1.84 -32.74 -9.01
N TYR A 338 1.31 -33.70 -9.79
CA TYR A 338 1.29 -33.63 -11.26
C TYR A 338 0.21 -32.68 -11.83
N GLN A 339 -0.91 -32.51 -11.13
CA GLN A 339 -2.02 -31.67 -11.57
C GLN A 339 -2.00 -30.29 -10.89
N THR A 340 -1.21 -30.15 -9.82
CA THR A 340 -1.11 -28.91 -9.06
C THR A 340 -0.25 -27.89 -9.80
N ARG A 341 -0.75 -26.64 -9.90
CA ARG A 341 -0.08 -25.55 -10.62
C ARG A 341 -0.41 -24.20 -10.04
N LEU A 342 0.54 -23.26 -10.18
CA LEU A 342 0.35 -21.86 -9.94
C LEU A 342 0.11 -21.15 -11.28
N ILE A 343 -0.97 -20.42 -11.39
CA ILE A 343 -1.35 -19.64 -12.57
C ILE A 343 -1.22 -18.17 -12.19
N LEU A 344 -0.40 -17.43 -12.93
CA LEU A 344 -0.28 -15.99 -12.80
C LEU A 344 -0.97 -15.32 -13.98
N LEU A 345 -1.91 -14.44 -13.66
CA LEU A 345 -2.65 -13.63 -14.62
C LEU A 345 -2.11 -12.20 -14.57
N TYR A 346 -1.64 -11.72 -15.70
CA TYR A 346 -1.17 -10.34 -15.87
C TYR A 346 -2.10 -9.64 -16.84
N VAL A 347 -2.54 -8.46 -16.50
CA VAL A 347 -3.37 -7.62 -17.36
C VAL A 347 -2.52 -6.47 -17.94
N ASP A 348 -2.77 -6.13 -19.20
CA ASP A 348 -2.23 -4.89 -19.75
C ASP A 348 -3.04 -3.71 -19.19
N PRO A 349 -2.42 -2.72 -18.54
CA PRO A 349 -3.14 -1.61 -17.93
C PRO A 349 -4.01 -0.80 -18.92
N TRP A 350 -3.70 -0.87 -20.21
CA TRP A 350 -4.32 -0.04 -21.25
C TRP A 350 -5.25 -0.82 -22.17
N ASP A 351 -5.11 -2.15 -22.20
CA ASP A 351 -5.89 -3.03 -23.08
C ASP A 351 -6.49 -4.19 -22.27
N LYS A 352 -7.80 -4.13 -22.02
CA LYS A 352 -8.53 -5.17 -21.29
C LYS A 352 -8.60 -6.52 -21.99
N GLU A 353 -8.34 -6.56 -23.30
CA GLU A 353 -8.34 -7.81 -24.07
C GLU A 353 -6.96 -8.47 -24.09
N ALA A 354 -5.90 -7.73 -23.69
CA ALA A 354 -4.53 -8.23 -23.64
C ALA A 354 -4.19 -8.79 -22.26
N GLU A 355 -4.48 -10.07 -22.07
CA GLU A 355 -4.09 -10.82 -20.87
C GLU A 355 -2.89 -11.74 -21.17
N HIS A 356 -1.94 -11.77 -20.26
CA HIS A 356 -0.83 -12.71 -20.30
C HIS A 356 -0.89 -13.67 -19.12
N THR A 357 -0.90 -14.97 -19.43
CA THR A 357 -0.95 -16.03 -18.41
C THR A 357 0.38 -16.77 -18.36
N THR A 358 0.96 -16.88 -17.16
CA THR A 358 2.13 -17.72 -16.90
C THR A 358 1.71 -18.87 -15.98
N ILE A 359 2.01 -20.10 -16.36
CA ILE A 359 1.67 -21.30 -15.59
C ILE A 359 2.94 -21.96 -15.12
N TYR A 360 3.04 -22.21 -13.83
CA TYR A 360 4.12 -22.98 -13.21
C TYR A 360 3.58 -24.28 -12.66
N SER A 361 4.14 -25.40 -13.12
CA SER A 361 3.96 -26.69 -12.45
C SER A 361 4.73 -26.71 -11.12
N CYS A 362 4.35 -27.60 -10.21
CA CYS A 362 5.09 -27.77 -8.97
C CYS A 362 6.53 -28.29 -9.17
N GLU A 363 6.82 -28.90 -10.32
CA GLU A 363 8.19 -29.30 -10.69
C GLU A 363 9.08 -28.10 -11.05
N GLU A 364 8.52 -27.12 -11.76
CA GLU A 364 9.23 -25.90 -12.16
C GLU A 364 9.43 -24.91 -11.00
N LEU A 365 8.67 -25.08 -9.93
CA LEU A 365 8.78 -24.24 -8.73
C LEU A 365 9.82 -24.73 -7.73
N LYS A 366 10.31 -25.99 -7.84
CA LYS A 366 11.37 -26.53 -7.01
C LYS A 366 12.69 -25.84 -7.27
#